data_fba24b055485755c5745e6e2ece1a268
#
_entry.id   fba24b055485755c5745e6e2ece1a268
#
_cell.length_a   1.000
_cell.length_b   1.000
_cell.length_c   1.000
_cell.angle_alpha   90.00
_cell.angle_beta   90.00
_cell.angle_gamma   90.00
#
_symmetry.space_group_name_H-M   'P 1'
#
loop_
_entity.id
_entity.type
_entity.pdbx_description
1 polymer ?
#
loop_
_entity_poly.entity_id
_entity_poly.type
_entity_poly.pdbx_seq_one_letter_code
_entity_poly.pdbx_strand_id
1 'polypeptide(L)'
;MMSLDGRIASSRWKLSPEGRAEYEATAATFQANAWMCGRITMAGFARGTMTKPASDAPHIANIDYIAPHVETSYAVAIDPGGKLYWESTDISGDHIIAVLTEKVSPSYLAHLQSRRISYLFGGRDRIELPVVLDKLATLFQIKTLLLEGAERSMGQCWAPD
;
A
#
# COMPACT_ATOMS: atom_id res chain seq x y z
N MET A 1 -0.34 -2.87 -17.54
CA MET A 1 -0.57 -2.53 -18.95
C MET A 1 0.06 -1.21 -19.28
N MET A 2 0.61 -1.08 -20.48
CA MET A 2 1.33 0.09 -20.92
C MET A 2 0.83 0.43 -22.34
N SER A 3 0.66 1.72 -22.65
CA SER A 3 0.33 2.14 -24.02
C SER A 3 1.53 1.95 -24.95
N LEU A 4 1.31 1.99 -26.28
CA LEU A 4 2.38 1.84 -27.29
C LEU A 4 3.49 2.88 -27.17
N ASP A 5 3.20 4.04 -26.58
CA ASP A 5 4.16 5.11 -26.29
C ASP A 5 4.80 5.00 -24.90
N GLY A 6 4.65 3.87 -24.23
CA GLY A 6 5.28 3.59 -22.93
C GLY A 6 4.60 4.23 -21.73
N ARG A 7 3.41 4.82 -21.88
CA ARG A 7 2.70 5.46 -20.76
C ARG A 7 1.86 4.47 -19.98
N ILE A 8 1.94 4.56 -18.68
CA ILE A 8 1.17 3.73 -17.74
C ILE A 8 -0.05 4.50 -17.18
N ALA A 9 -0.10 5.83 -17.38
CA ALA A 9 -1.19 6.65 -16.87
C ALA A 9 -2.51 6.34 -17.55
N SER A 10 -3.42 5.71 -16.85
CA SER A 10 -4.73 5.27 -17.34
C SER A 10 -5.78 6.38 -17.47
N SER A 11 -5.47 7.62 -17.08
CA SER A 11 -6.43 8.73 -17.09
C SER A 11 -6.94 9.11 -18.48
N ARG A 12 -6.24 8.69 -19.54
CA ARG A 12 -6.57 8.98 -20.93
C ARG A 12 -7.07 7.79 -21.75
N TRP A 13 -7.09 6.61 -21.19
CA TRP A 13 -7.56 5.41 -21.89
C TRP A 13 -8.46 4.59 -20.98
N LYS A 14 -9.60 4.23 -21.53
CA LYS A 14 -10.56 3.37 -20.86
C LYS A 14 -10.23 1.93 -21.21
N LEU A 15 -9.96 1.13 -20.22
CA LEU A 15 -9.88 -0.31 -20.39
C LEU A 15 -11.27 -0.82 -20.74
N SER A 16 -11.39 -1.60 -21.82
CA SER A 16 -12.64 -2.30 -22.10
C SER A 16 -12.89 -3.36 -20.99
N PRO A 17 -14.15 -3.79 -20.79
CA PRO A 17 -14.45 -4.89 -19.87
C PRO A 17 -13.62 -6.14 -20.14
N GLU A 18 -13.42 -6.48 -21.41
CA GLU A 18 -12.62 -7.63 -21.85
C GLU A 18 -11.15 -7.45 -21.49
N GLY A 19 -10.59 -6.27 -21.71
CA GLY A 19 -9.21 -5.95 -21.36
C GLY A 19 -8.97 -5.97 -19.85
N ARG A 20 -9.99 -5.62 -19.05
CA ARG A 20 -9.92 -5.75 -17.58
C ARG A 20 -9.95 -7.23 -17.18
N ALA A 21 -10.85 -8.02 -17.76
CA ALA A 21 -10.95 -9.45 -17.47
C ALA A 21 -9.65 -10.18 -17.82
N GLU A 22 -9.02 -9.85 -18.94
CA GLU A 22 -7.73 -10.41 -19.35
C GLU A 22 -6.60 -10.04 -18.37
N TYR A 23 -6.59 -8.79 -17.90
CA TYR A 23 -5.63 -8.34 -16.89
C TYR A 23 -5.80 -9.13 -15.58
N GLU A 24 -7.02 -9.24 -15.09
CA GLU A 24 -7.33 -9.99 -13.86
C GLU A 24 -7.00 -11.47 -13.99
N ALA A 25 -7.35 -12.10 -15.14
CA ALA A 25 -7.01 -13.48 -15.44
C ALA A 25 -5.50 -13.72 -15.47
N THR A 26 -4.74 -12.78 -16.07
CA THR A 26 -3.27 -12.85 -16.09
C THR A 26 -2.70 -12.70 -14.68
N ALA A 27 -3.19 -11.74 -13.89
CA ALA A 27 -2.75 -11.56 -12.51
C ALA A 27 -3.00 -12.81 -11.66
N ALA A 28 -4.13 -13.46 -11.83
CA ALA A 28 -4.50 -14.67 -11.12
C ALA A 28 -3.54 -15.85 -11.38
N THR A 29 -2.86 -15.90 -12.54
CA THR A 29 -1.90 -16.97 -12.85
C THR A 29 -0.69 -16.98 -11.91
N PHE A 30 -0.35 -15.85 -11.31
CA PHE A 30 0.78 -15.73 -10.38
C PHE A 30 0.48 -16.27 -8.99
N GLN A 31 -0.78 -16.55 -8.66
CA GLN A 31 -1.22 -17.02 -7.33
C GLN A 31 -0.66 -16.14 -6.21
N ALA A 32 -0.57 -14.83 -6.47
CA ALA A 32 -0.07 -13.88 -5.49
C ALA A 32 -1.11 -13.69 -4.38
N ASN A 33 -0.63 -13.65 -3.15
CA ASN A 33 -1.46 -13.31 -1.99
C ASN A 33 -1.32 -11.86 -1.55
N ALA A 34 -0.64 -11.04 -2.35
CA ALA A 34 -0.53 -9.60 -2.11
C ALA A 34 -0.29 -8.83 -3.41
N TRP A 35 -0.75 -7.59 -3.42
CA TRP A 35 -0.42 -6.61 -4.45
C TRP A 35 0.02 -5.30 -3.78
N MET A 36 0.91 -4.57 -4.43
CA MET A 36 1.51 -3.36 -3.89
C MET A 36 1.42 -2.21 -4.88
N CYS A 37 0.96 -1.06 -4.40
CA CYS A 37 0.89 0.17 -5.16
C CYS A 37 1.48 1.37 -4.40
N GLY A 38 1.87 2.36 -5.18
CA GLY A 38 2.24 3.66 -4.64
C GLY A 38 1.01 4.49 -4.20
N ARG A 39 1.26 5.50 -3.37
CA ARG A 39 0.24 6.39 -2.79
C ARG A 39 -0.75 6.96 -3.80
N ILE A 40 -0.30 7.35 -4.99
CA ILE A 40 -1.17 7.99 -6.00
C ILE A 40 -2.25 7.02 -6.48
N THR A 41 -1.88 5.78 -6.75
CA THR A 41 -2.84 4.72 -7.15
C THR A 41 -3.76 4.37 -5.99
N MET A 42 -3.19 4.19 -4.79
CA MET A 42 -3.95 3.85 -3.58
C MET A 42 -4.92 4.95 -3.13
N ALA A 43 -4.68 6.21 -3.50
CA ALA A 43 -5.60 7.31 -3.19
C ALA A 43 -7.00 7.14 -3.83
N GLY A 44 -7.12 6.33 -4.89
CA GLY A 44 -8.40 5.97 -5.47
C GLY A 44 -9.26 5.07 -4.57
N PHE A 45 -8.65 4.34 -3.66
CA PHE A 45 -9.30 3.44 -2.70
C PHE A 45 -9.44 4.09 -1.31
N ALA A 46 -8.50 4.97 -0.95
CA ALA A 46 -8.50 5.69 0.32
C ALA A 46 -9.54 6.82 0.28
N ARG A 47 -10.70 6.60 0.89
CA ARG A 47 -11.82 7.55 0.91
C ARG A 47 -12.00 8.24 2.25
N GLY A 48 -11.18 7.90 3.23
CA GLY A 48 -11.24 8.48 4.55
C GLY A 48 -10.76 9.93 4.56
N THR A 49 -11.31 10.71 5.48
CA THR A 49 -10.84 12.04 5.82
C THR A 49 -10.16 12.00 7.18
N MET A 50 -9.09 12.75 7.36
CA MET A 50 -8.52 12.93 8.69
C MET A 50 -9.53 13.67 9.57
N THR A 51 -10.12 12.97 10.52
CA THR A 51 -10.65 13.64 11.71
C THR A 51 -9.46 14.27 12.41
N LYS A 52 -9.52 15.60 12.60
CA LYS A 52 -8.48 16.37 13.27
C LYS A 52 -8.03 15.60 14.53
N PRO A 53 -6.72 15.26 14.65
CA PRO A 53 -6.28 14.50 15.81
C PRO A 53 -6.62 15.30 17.06
N ALA A 54 -7.11 14.62 18.09
CA ALA A 54 -7.19 15.22 19.40
C ALA A 54 -5.77 15.70 19.77
N SER A 55 -5.66 16.90 20.36
CA SER A 55 -4.38 17.47 20.75
C SER A 55 -3.57 16.57 21.70
N ASP A 56 -4.23 15.59 22.29
CA ASP A 56 -3.72 14.64 23.28
C ASP A 56 -3.58 13.22 22.72
N ALA A 57 -3.30 13.08 21.40
CA ALA A 57 -3.02 11.75 20.82
C ALA A 57 -1.88 11.09 21.60
N PRO A 58 -2.06 9.84 22.06
CA PRO A 58 -1.03 9.14 22.81
C PRO A 58 0.24 9.03 21.97
N HIS A 59 1.39 9.13 22.63
CA HIS A 59 2.68 8.92 21.97
C HIS A 59 2.76 7.44 21.53
N ILE A 60 2.56 7.21 20.24
CA ILE A 60 2.72 5.88 19.65
C ILE A 60 4.15 5.76 19.17
N ALA A 61 4.85 4.73 19.68
CA ALA A 61 6.21 4.42 19.25
C ALA A 61 6.24 4.01 17.77
N ASN A 62 7.35 4.28 17.09
CA ASN A 62 7.59 3.84 15.72
C ASN A 62 7.92 2.35 15.67
N ILE A 63 6.91 1.53 15.93
CA ILE A 63 6.97 0.06 15.92
C ILE A 63 5.95 -0.44 14.92
N ASP A 64 6.31 -1.46 14.16
CA ASP A 64 5.37 -2.11 13.24
C ASP A 64 4.12 -2.59 13.98
N TYR A 65 2.97 -2.46 13.36
CA TYR A 65 1.70 -2.85 13.94
C TYR A 65 0.95 -3.81 13.02
N ILE A 66 0.63 -4.97 13.54
CA ILE A 66 -0.17 -5.97 12.85
C ILE A 66 -1.56 -5.96 13.50
N ALA A 67 -2.54 -5.44 12.77
CA ALA A 67 -3.92 -5.44 13.24
C ALA A 67 -4.49 -6.87 13.24
N PRO A 68 -5.37 -7.21 14.16
CA PRO A 68 -6.14 -8.46 14.08
C PRO A 68 -6.97 -8.45 12.78
N HIS A 69 -6.78 -9.47 11.95
CA HIS A 69 -7.45 -9.65 10.67
C HIS A 69 -7.67 -11.14 10.39
N VAL A 70 -8.59 -11.45 9.49
CA VAL A 70 -8.92 -12.82 9.05
C VAL A 70 -8.58 -13.07 7.58
N GLU A 71 -8.31 -12.00 6.86
CA GLU A 71 -7.92 -12.02 5.46
C GLU A 71 -6.57 -12.70 5.29
N THR A 72 -6.39 -13.40 4.19
CA THR A 72 -5.13 -14.08 3.80
C THR A 72 -4.49 -13.48 2.56
N SER A 73 -5.12 -12.43 2.04
CA SER A 73 -4.63 -11.61 0.92
C SER A 73 -4.50 -10.15 1.35
N TYR A 74 -3.59 -9.41 0.70
CA TYR A 74 -3.14 -8.13 1.19
C TYR A 74 -3.02 -7.07 0.10
N ALA A 75 -3.48 -5.85 0.42
CA ALA A 75 -3.28 -4.63 -0.35
C ALA A 75 -2.20 -3.78 0.33
N VAL A 76 -1.00 -3.72 -0.26
CA VAL A 76 0.15 -3.02 0.32
C VAL A 76 0.25 -1.61 -0.27
N ALA A 77 0.10 -0.60 0.56
CA ALA A 77 0.11 0.81 0.19
C ALA A 77 1.43 1.48 0.57
N ILE A 78 2.24 1.88 -0.40
CA ILE A 78 3.45 2.67 -0.14
C ILE A 78 3.05 4.13 0.08
N ASP A 79 3.02 4.55 1.34
CA ASP A 79 2.65 5.91 1.77
C ASP A 79 3.67 6.50 2.77
N PRO A 80 4.87 6.86 2.32
CA PRO A 80 5.98 7.27 3.20
C PRO A 80 5.61 8.35 4.21
N GLY A 81 4.72 9.24 3.83
CA GLY A 81 4.36 10.40 4.64
C GLY A 81 3.00 10.31 5.36
N GLY A 82 2.32 9.16 5.30
CA GLY A 82 1.05 8.97 6.00
C GLY A 82 -0.04 9.92 5.51
N LYS A 83 -0.36 9.88 4.21
CA LYS A 83 -1.34 10.79 3.59
C LYS A 83 -2.61 10.09 3.10
N LEU A 84 -2.68 8.77 3.21
CA LEU A 84 -3.84 7.98 2.83
C LEU A 84 -4.73 7.74 4.05
N TYR A 85 -5.96 8.20 3.97
CA TYR A 85 -6.95 7.99 5.03
C TYR A 85 -7.94 6.92 4.61
N TRP A 86 -8.08 5.91 5.45
CA TRP A 86 -8.84 4.72 5.16
C TRP A 86 -10.15 4.70 5.94
N GLU A 87 -11.23 4.29 5.30
CA GLU A 87 -12.53 4.03 5.94
C GLU A 87 -12.74 2.54 6.22
N SER A 88 -12.20 1.68 5.35
CA SER A 88 -12.24 0.23 5.49
C SER A 88 -10.90 -0.34 5.96
N THR A 89 -10.93 -1.55 6.51
CA THR A 89 -9.76 -2.36 6.85
C THR A 89 -9.19 -3.12 5.66
N ASP A 90 -9.97 -3.20 4.59
CA ASP A 90 -9.68 -3.98 3.39
C ASP A 90 -10.03 -3.23 2.10
N ILE A 91 -9.50 -3.71 0.98
CA ILE A 91 -9.85 -3.35 -0.38
C ILE A 91 -10.34 -4.62 -1.07
N SER A 92 -11.65 -4.73 -1.28
CA SER A 92 -12.26 -5.91 -1.95
C SER A 92 -11.90 -7.25 -1.30
N GLY A 93 -11.70 -7.27 0.02
CA GLY A 93 -11.33 -8.46 0.79
C GLY A 93 -9.81 -8.62 1.04
N ASP A 94 -8.98 -7.74 0.51
CA ASP A 94 -7.54 -7.73 0.77
C ASP A 94 -7.22 -6.80 1.93
N HIS A 95 -6.66 -7.31 3.02
CA HIS A 95 -6.30 -6.53 4.20
C HIS A 95 -5.26 -5.45 3.86
N ILE A 96 -5.48 -4.23 4.35
CA ILE A 96 -4.61 -3.09 4.06
C ILE A 96 -3.36 -3.12 4.95
N ILE A 97 -2.19 -3.02 4.31
CA ILE A 97 -0.90 -2.81 4.98
C ILE A 97 -0.31 -1.48 4.49
N ALA A 98 -0.20 -0.49 5.37
CA ALA A 98 0.45 0.78 5.06
C ALA A 98 1.97 0.70 5.29
N VAL A 99 2.77 1.04 4.28
CA VAL A 99 4.23 1.12 4.40
C VAL A 99 4.64 2.58 4.57
N LEU A 100 5.25 2.88 5.70
CA LEU A 100 5.50 4.22 6.20
C LEU A 100 6.99 4.46 6.43
N THR A 101 7.38 5.74 6.55
CA THR A 101 8.66 6.12 7.17
C THR A 101 8.43 6.55 8.62
N GLU A 102 9.51 6.64 9.40
CA GLU A 102 9.43 7.10 10.79
C GLU A 102 9.07 8.60 10.93
N LYS A 103 8.90 9.30 9.81
CA LYS A 103 8.49 10.72 9.78
C LYS A 103 6.99 10.94 9.91
N VAL A 104 6.19 9.89 9.90
CA VAL A 104 4.74 10.01 10.06
C VAL A 104 4.39 10.50 11.46
N SER A 105 3.29 11.24 11.57
CA SER A 105 2.86 11.75 12.86
C SER A 105 2.28 10.65 13.75
N PRO A 106 2.46 10.72 15.08
CA PRO A 106 1.82 9.79 16.02
C PRO A 106 0.29 9.77 15.88
N SER A 107 -0.32 10.89 15.53
CA SER A 107 -1.75 10.98 15.28
C SER A 107 -2.20 10.16 14.06
N TYR A 108 -1.35 10.05 13.04
CA TYR A 108 -1.65 9.19 11.90
C TYR A 108 -1.56 7.72 12.27
N LEU A 109 -0.57 7.32 13.07
CA LEU A 109 -0.47 5.96 13.60
C LEU A 109 -1.68 5.60 14.46
N ALA A 110 -2.13 6.53 15.33
CA ALA A 110 -3.35 6.35 16.11
C ALA A 110 -4.58 6.16 15.22
N HIS A 111 -4.67 6.92 14.13
CA HIS A 111 -5.73 6.75 13.14
C HIS A 111 -5.71 5.33 12.54
N LEU A 112 -4.56 4.86 12.05
CA LEU A 112 -4.45 3.51 11.49
C LEU A 112 -4.83 2.42 12.50
N GLN A 113 -4.34 2.52 13.74
CA GLN A 113 -4.69 1.58 14.81
C GLN A 113 -6.18 1.59 15.12
N SER A 114 -6.80 2.77 15.21
CA SER A 114 -8.25 2.91 15.46
C SER A 114 -9.09 2.26 14.36
N ARG A 115 -8.55 2.21 13.15
CA ARG A 115 -9.18 1.58 11.97
C ARG A 115 -8.75 0.14 11.76
N ARG A 116 -7.92 -0.43 12.65
CA ARG A 116 -7.38 -1.79 12.51
C ARG A 116 -6.66 -2.02 11.18
N ILE A 117 -5.87 -1.04 10.76
CA ILE A 117 -5.04 -1.12 9.56
C ILE A 117 -3.63 -1.44 9.99
N SER A 118 -3.04 -2.48 9.43
CA SER A 118 -1.66 -2.84 9.66
C SER A 118 -0.71 -1.81 9.05
N TYR A 119 0.43 -1.58 9.70
CA TYR A 119 1.46 -0.75 9.12
C TYR A 119 2.87 -1.23 9.45
N LEU A 120 3.79 -0.97 8.52
CA LEU A 120 5.21 -1.29 8.62
C LEU A 120 6.05 -0.05 8.39
N PHE A 121 7.13 0.09 9.15
CA PHE A 121 8.15 1.09 8.86
C PHE A 121 9.18 0.52 7.89
N GLY A 122 9.24 1.11 6.69
CA GLY A 122 10.18 0.73 5.64
C GLY A 122 11.51 1.46 5.72
N GLY A 123 11.71 2.34 6.70
CA GLY A 123 12.94 3.10 6.91
C GLY A 123 12.68 4.42 7.60
N ARG A 124 13.77 5.11 8.00
CA ARG A 124 13.68 6.35 8.76
C ARG A 124 13.17 7.52 7.91
N ASP A 125 13.83 7.76 6.80
CA ASP A 125 13.62 8.95 5.96
C ASP A 125 13.01 8.62 4.60
N ARG A 126 13.26 7.43 4.10
CA ARG A 126 12.82 6.88 2.82
C ARG A 126 12.42 5.42 2.98
N ILE A 127 11.63 4.92 2.05
CA ILE A 127 11.30 3.49 2.02
C ILE A 127 12.48 2.71 1.42
N GLU A 128 12.96 1.75 2.17
CA GLU A 128 13.98 0.78 1.80
C GLU A 128 13.26 -0.53 1.45
N LEU A 129 13.06 -0.78 0.17
CA LEU A 129 12.28 -1.93 -0.29
C LEU A 129 12.77 -3.27 0.24
N PRO A 130 14.08 -3.56 0.32
CA PRO A 130 14.53 -4.83 0.89
C PRO A 130 14.01 -5.05 2.32
N VAL A 131 14.00 -4.00 3.15
CA VAL A 131 13.46 -4.05 4.52
C VAL A 131 11.95 -4.33 4.50
N VAL A 132 11.22 -3.66 3.62
CA VAL A 132 9.77 -3.85 3.47
C VAL A 132 9.45 -5.28 3.04
N LEU A 133 10.13 -5.78 2.01
CA LEU A 133 9.90 -7.12 1.46
C LEU A 133 10.19 -8.20 2.51
N ASP A 134 11.27 -8.06 3.27
CA ASP A 134 11.61 -8.98 4.37
C ASP A 134 10.49 -8.99 5.44
N LYS A 135 10.02 -7.83 5.86
CA LYS A 135 8.91 -7.70 6.82
C LYS A 135 7.60 -8.28 6.28
N LEU A 136 7.26 -8.02 5.03
CA LEU A 136 6.06 -8.60 4.40
C LEU A 136 6.13 -10.12 4.36
N ALA A 137 7.29 -10.68 4.01
CA ALA A 137 7.50 -12.12 3.99
C ALA A 137 7.43 -12.75 5.40
N THR A 138 8.06 -12.12 6.39
CA THR A 138 8.18 -12.69 7.74
C THR A 138 6.93 -12.48 8.58
N LEU A 139 6.31 -11.30 8.55
CA LEU A 139 5.19 -10.94 9.42
C LEU A 139 3.83 -11.33 8.82
N PHE A 140 3.69 -11.29 7.49
CA PHE A 140 2.43 -11.58 6.80
C PHE A 140 2.49 -12.83 5.92
N GLN A 141 3.63 -13.54 5.89
CA GLN A 141 3.85 -14.75 5.10
C GLN A 141 3.56 -14.55 3.59
N ILE A 142 3.81 -13.33 3.10
CA ILE A 142 3.64 -13.01 1.69
C ILE A 142 4.79 -13.64 0.90
N LYS A 143 4.45 -14.55 0.00
CA LYS A 143 5.43 -15.29 -0.83
C LYS A 143 5.53 -14.72 -2.23
N THR A 144 4.43 -14.26 -2.75
CA THR A 144 4.35 -13.66 -4.10
C THR A 144 3.63 -12.33 -3.98
N LEU A 145 4.27 -11.27 -4.43
CA LEU A 145 3.77 -9.90 -4.40
C LEU A 145 3.68 -9.37 -5.83
N LEU A 146 2.49 -8.94 -6.25
CA LEU A 146 2.33 -8.22 -7.50
C LEU A 146 2.61 -6.73 -7.29
N LEU A 147 3.52 -6.18 -8.07
CA LEU A 147 3.76 -4.75 -8.09
C LEU A 147 2.87 -4.11 -9.15
N GLU A 148 1.87 -3.35 -8.70
CA GLU A 148 0.88 -2.74 -9.55
C GLU A 148 0.99 -1.22 -9.54
N GLY A 149 0.87 -0.63 -10.72
CA GLY A 149 0.77 0.80 -10.94
C GLY A 149 1.99 1.58 -10.49
N ALA A 150 2.68 2.31 -11.38
CA ALA A 150 3.67 3.15 -10.84
C ALA A 150 4.59 3.91 -11.76
N GLU A 151 4.12 4.97 -12.28
CA GLU A 151 5.03 5.88 -13.01
C GLU A 151 6.14 6.50 -12.12
N ARG A 152 5.92 6.61 -10.81
CA ARG A 152 6.90 7.26 -9.90
C ARG A 152 7.50 6.36 -8.82
N SER A 153 6.82 5.33 -8.37
CA SER A 153 7.36 4.45 -7.34
C SER A 153 8.38 3.45 -7.89
N MET A 154 8.23 3.00 -9.16
CA MET A 154 9.21 2.10 -9.78
C MET A 154 10.53 2.81 -10.10
N GLY A 155 10.51 4.07 -10.53
CA GLY A 155 11.73 4.82 -10.84
C GLY A 155 12.64 5.05 -9.62
N GLN A 156 12.09 5.10 -8.41
CA GLN A 156 12.89 5.19 -7.17
C GLN A 156 13.36 3.83 -6.65
N CYS A 157 12.71 2.74 -7.08
CA CYS A 157 13.10 1.38 -6.70
C CYS A 157 14.28 0.82 -7.51
N TRP A 158 14.53 1.35 -8.70
CA TRP A 158 15.52 0.85 -9.66
C TRP A 158 16.64 1.85 -9.96
N ALA A 159 16.77 2.95 -9.26
CA ALA A 159 17.94 3.81 -9.37
C ALA A 159 19.13 3.09 -8.70
N PRO A 160 20.11 2.60 -9.44
CA PRO A 160 21.38 2.18 -8.85
C PRO A 160 22.03 3.41 -8.22
N ASP A 161 22.68 3.21 -7.08
CA ASP A 161 23.53 4.22 -6.42
C ASP A 161 24.61 4.75 -7.36
#